data_991cbf8145a68a5969b23e6927d869fe
#
_entry.id   991cbf8145a68a5969b23e6927d869fe
#
_cell.length_a   1.000
_cell.length_b   1.000
_cell.length_c   1.000
_cell.angle_alpha   90.00
_cell.angle_beta   90.00
_cell.angle_gamma   90.00
#
_symmetry.space_group_name_H-M   'P 1'
#
loop_
_entity.id
_entity.type
_entity.pdbx_description
1 polymer ?
#
loop_
_entity_poly.entity_id
_entity_poly.type
_entity_poly.pdbx_seq_one_letter_code
_entity_poly.pdbx_strand_id
1 'polypeptide(L)'
;MILQAQSNIDIEAARVLFRLFAESLPFSLAYQNFESELAGLPAPYLPPHGSLLLAKSEFDYLGVVGLKRLSVGIAEIKRFYVVPEARGRGIGRMLLTRIIDDAWIKGYERIQLDSHRPSMTTAIAMYRTLGFVEIPPYGPDLGGEIAFFEKCLFNP
;
A
#
# COMPACT_ATOMS: atom_id res chain seq x y z
N MET A 1 1.69 16.64 3.64
CA MET A 1 0.29 16.40 4.09
C MET A 1 -0.20 15.07 3.52
N ILE A 2 -0.88 14.29 4.34
CA ILE A 2 -1.51 13.04 3.90
C ILE A 2 -3.00 13.30 3.71
N LEU A 3 -3.54 12.90 2.57
CA LEU A 3 -4.96 13.10 2.25
C LEU A 3 -5.57 11.84 1.63
N GLN A 4 -6.88 11.71 1.79
CA GLN A 4 -7.67 10.70 1.08
C GLN A 4 -7.94 11.20 -0.33
N ALA A 5 -7.62 10.39 -1.34
CA ALA A 5 -7.89 10.74 -2.74
C ALA A 5 -9.41 10.80 -2.97
N GLN A 6 -9.92 11.94 -3.41
CA GLN A 6 -11.34 12.15 -3.64
C GLN A 6 -11.62 12.78 -5.00
N SER A 7 -10.84 13.78 -5.39
CA SER A 7 -11.03 14.47 -6.66
C SER A 7 -10.49 13.65 -7.85
N ASN A 8 -10.92 13.99 -9.04
CA ASN A 8 -10.38 13.37 -10.25
C ASN A 8 -8.87 13.63 -10.39
N ILE A 9 -8.40 14.79 -9.92
CA ILE A 9 -6.98 15.13 -9.93
C ILE A 9 -6.21 14.21 -8.99
N ASP A 10 -6.72 13.99 -7.80
CA ASP A 10 -6.10 13.08 -6.83
C ASP A 10 -6.04 11.65 -7.36
N ILE A 11 -7.13 11.18 -7.95
CA ILE A 11 -7.21 9.82 -8.48
C ILE A 11 -6.26 9.64 -9.65
N GLU A 12 -6.13 10.64 -10.52
CA GLU A 12 -5.17 10.59 -11.61
C GLU A 12 -3.73 10.59 -11.07
N ALA A 13 -3.45 11.36 -10.02
CA ALA A 13 -2.14 11.34 -9.37
C ALA A 13 -1.84 9.96 -8.77
N ALA A 14 -2.82 9.33 -8.14
CA ALA A 14 -2.67 7.96 -7.64
C ALA A 14 -2.36 6.99 -8.76
N ARG A 15 -3.03 7.13 -9.91
CA ARG A 15 -2.79 6.27 -11.08
C ARG A 15 -1.36 6.40 -11.58
N VAL A 16 -0.84 7.62 -11.66
CA VAL A 16 0.55 7.88 -12.05
C VAL A 16 1.51 7.23 -11.06
N LEU A 17 1.27 7.41 -9.76
CA LEU A 17 2.13 6.82 -8.73
C LEU A 17 2.09 5.30 -8.72
N PHE A 18 0.93 4.70 -9.00
CA PHE A 18 0.81 3.25 -9.14
C PHE A 18 1.63 2.75 -10.32
N ARG A 19 1.64 3.48 -11.45
CA ARG A 19 2.49 3.12 -12.61
C ARG A 19 3.97 3.19 -12.25
N LEU A 20 4.38 4.24 -11.55
CA LEU A 20 5.77 4.39 -11.09
C LEU A 20 6.17 3.25 -10.15
N PHE A 21 5.26 2.86 -9.26
CA PHE A 21 5.48 1.68 -8.40
C PHE A 21 5.72 0.43 -9.25
N ALA A 22 4.84 0.15 -10.20
CA ALA A 22 4.95 -1.03 -11.07
C ALA A 22 6.24 -1.02 -11.87
N GLU A 23 6.63 0.14 -12.41
CA GLU A 23 7.86 0.30 -13.20
C GLU A 23 9.12 0.11 -12.34
N SER A 24 9.03 0.34 -11.04
CA SER A 24 10.16 0.14 -10.12
C SER A 24 10.45 -1.35 -9.84
N LEU A 25 9.52 -2.24 -10.18
CA LEU A 25 9.66 -3.67 -9.95
C LEU A 25 10.37 -4.35 -11.12
N PRO A 26 11.20 -5.38 -10.87
CA PRO A 26 11.89 -6.11 -11.94
C PRO A 26 11.00 -7.18 -12.61
N PHE A 27 9.70 -7.16 -12.39
CA PHE A 27 8.72 -8.09 -12.96
C PHE A 27 7.40 -7.38 -13.19
N SER A 28 6.54 -7.99 -14.02
CA SER A 28 5.23 -7.44 -14.34
C SER A 28 4.19 -7.75 -13.26
N LEU A 29 3.30 -6.81 -12.96
CA LEU A 29 2.14 -7.02 -12.10
C LEU A 29 0.92 -7.56 -12.86
N ALA A 30 1.10 -8.03 -14.10
CA ALA A 30 0.00 -8.57 -14.90
C ALA A 30 -0.72 -9.73 -14.19
N TYR A 31 0.02 -10.55 -13.41
CA TYR A 31 -0.58 -11.64 -12.63
C TYR A 31 -1.54 -11.16 -11.53
N GLN A 32 -1.51 -9.87 -11.19
CA GLN A 32 -2.43 -9.24 -10.25
C GLN A 32 -3.52 -8.42 -10.94
N ASN A 33 -3.66 -8.55 -12.27
CA ASN A 33 -4.63 -7.77 -13.07
C ASN A 33 -4.44 -6.26 -12.93
N PHE A 34 -3.20 -5.82 -12.94
CA PHE A 34 -2.83 -4.44 -12.62
C PHE A 34 -3.47 -3.41 -13.57
N GLU A 35 -3.54 -3.69 -14.87
CA GLU A 35 -4.13 -2.76 -15.82
C GLU A 35 -5.64 -2.53 -15.56
N SER A 36 -6.35 -3.59 -15.17
CA SER A 36 -7.76 -3.47 -14.76
C SER A 36 -7.90 -2.64 -13.49
N GLU A 37 -6.98 -2.82 -12.54
CA GLU A 37 -6.96 -2.03 -11.30
C GLU A 37 -6.77 -0.54 -11.62
N LEU A 38 -5.81 -0.21 -12.48
CA LEU A 38 -5.56 1.18 -12.87
C LEU A 38 -6.79 1.81 -13.53
N ALA A 39 -7.43 1.08 -14.43
CA ALA A 39 -8.61 1.57 -15.14
C ALA A 39 -9.79 1.80 -14.18
N GLY A 40 -9.91 0.96 -13.14
CA GLY A 40 -11.01 1.01 -12.19
C GLY A 40 -10.84 1.93 -11.01
N LEU A 41 -9.66 2.57 -10.85
CA LEU A 41 -9.43 3.44 -9.70
C LEU A 41 -10.54 4.49 -9.54
N PRO A 42 -10.96 4.79 -8.31
CA PRO A 42 -10.36 4.42 -7.02
C PRO A 42 -10.72 3.03 -6.47
N ALA A 43 -11.61 2.29 -7.12
CA ALA A 43 -11.88 0.93 -6.69
C ALA A 43 -10.62 0.05 -6.82
N PRO A 44 -10.34 -0.89 -5.90
CA PRO A 44 -11.14 -1.30 -4.74
C PRO A 44 -10.85 -0.53 -3.45
N TYR A 45 -10.20 0.63 -3.55
CA TYR A 45 -9.71 1.40 -2.40
C TYR A 45 -10.72 2.43 -1.90
N LEU A 46 -12.00 2.21 -2.18
CA LEU A 46 -13.07 3.12 -1.80
C LEU A 46 -13.56 2.89 -0.36
N PRO A 47 -13.93 3.97 0.37
CA PRO A 47 -14.69 3.81 1.60
C PRO A 47 -16.01 3.09 1.33
N PRO A 48 -16.61 2.39 2.30
CA PRO A 48 -16.20 2.32 3.70
C PRO A 48 -15.11 1.29 3.99
N HIS A 49 -14.82 0.37 3.06
CA HIS A 49 -13.89 -0.73 3.32
C HIS A 49 -12.45 -0.41 2.99
N GLY A 50 -12.22 0.54 2.10
CA GLY A 50 -10.90 0.89 1.62
C GLY A 50 -10.51 2.33 1.88
N SER A 51 -9.24 2.62 1.59
CA SER A 51 -8.66 3.97 1.61
C SER A 51 -7.64 4.08 0.50
N LEU A 52 -7.53 5.25 -0.09
CA LEU A 52 -6.51 5.57 -1.07
C LEU A 52 -5.84 6.86 -0.61
N LEU A 53 -4.67 6.74 0.01
CA LEU A 53 -3.99 7.89 0.62
C LEU A 53 -2.87 8.40 -0.27
N LEU A 54 -2.76 9.71 -0.34
CA LEU A 54 -1.70 10.41 -1.04
C LEU A 54 -0.92 11.28 -0.06
N ALA A 55 0.39 11.33 -0.25
CA ALA A 55 1.25 12.32 0.38
C ALA A 55 1.46 13.45 -0.63
N LYS A 56 1.14 14.67 -0.23
CA LYS A 56 1.18 15.83 -1.11
C LYS A 56 1.95 16.97 -0.45
N SER A 57 2.85 17.58 -1.21
CA SER A 57 3.44 18.87 -0.88
C SER A 57 2.59 19.97 -1.50
N GLU A 58 3.06 21.22 -1.45
CA GLU A 58 2.32 22.34 -2.03
C GLU A 58 1.98 22.12 -3.51
N PHE A 59 2.91 21.57 -4.28
CA PHE A 59 2.77 21.42 -5.73
C PHE A 59 2.82 19.99 -6.23
N ASP A 60 3.35 19.04 -5.44
CA ASP A 60 3.68 17.72 -5.94
C ASP A 60 3.00 16.62 -5.12
N TYR A 61 2.65 15.53 -5.78
CA TYR A 61 2.25 14.28 -5.14
C TYR A 61 3.51 13.42 -4.94
N LEU A 62 3.80 13.07 -3.69
CA LEU A 62 5.07 12.46 -3.30
C LEU A 62 4.98 10.98 -2.99
N GLY A 63 3.79 10.48 -2.71
CA GLY A 63 3.64 9.08 -2.36
C GLY A 63 2.19 8.65 -2.31
N VAL A 64 1.98 7.34 -2.26
CA VAL A 64 0.65 6.73 -2.32
C VAL A 64 0.66 5.42 -1.52
N VAL A 65 -0.49 5.07 -0.96
CA VAL A 65 -0.74 3.74 -0.41
C VAL A 65 -2.23 3.45 -0.48
N GLY A 66 -2.57 2.20 -0.77
CA GLY A 66 -3.96 1.74 -0.83
C GLY A 66 -4.26 0.73 0.27
N LEU A 67 -5.49 0.76 0.76
CA LEU A 67 -6.05 -0.23 1.66
C LEU A 67 -7.31 -0.79 1.02
N LYS A 68 -7.41 -2.11 0.96
CA LYS A 68 -8.61 -2.77 0.46
C LYS A 68 -9.02 -3.90 1.38
N ARG A 69 -10.27 -4.31 1.32
CA ARG A 69 -10.75 -5.50 2.01
C ARG A 69 -10.21 -6.74 1.30
N LEU A 70 -9.57 -7.64 2.05
CA LEU A 70 -9.11 -8.93 1.52
C LEU A 70 -10.13 -10.03 1.84
N SER A 71 -10.59 -10.06 3.08
CA SER A 71 -11.64 -10.96 3.54
C SER A 71 -12.28 -10.38 4.80
N VAL A 72 -13.23 -11.09 5.40
CA VAL A 72 -13.88 -10.61 6.63
C VAL A 72 -12.84 -10.37 7.71
N GLY A 73 -12.77 -9.15 8.23
CA GLY A 73 -11.85 -8.77 9.29
C GLY A 73 -10.40 -8.54 8.85
N ILE A 74 -10.06 -8.78 7.58
CA ILE A 74 -8.69 -8.67 7.09
C ILE A 74 -8.62 -7.65 5.95
N ALA A 75 -7.80 -6.63 6.13
CA ALA A 75 -7.46 -5.66 5.09
C ALA A 75 -6.11 -5.98 4.47
N GLU A 76 -5.87 -5.47 3.28
CA GLU A 76 -4.58 -5.59 2.60
C GLU A 76 -4.06 -4.21 2.23
N ILE A 77 -2.81 -3.94 2.59
CA ILE A 77 -2.07 -2.77 2.10
C ILE A 77 -1.50 -3.10 0.73
N LYS A 78 -1.72 -2.22 -0.24
CA LYS A 78 -1.24 -2.37 -1.61
C LYS A 78 -0.62 -1.08 -2.13
N ARG A 79 0.30 -1.22 -3.06
CA ARG A 79 0.81 -0.12 -3.89
C ARG A 79 1.48 1.00 -3.09
N PHE A 80 2.14 0.65 -1.99
CA PHE A 80 2.89 1.61 -1.20
C PHE A 80 4.13 2.09 -1.98
N TYR A 81 4.18 3.39 -2.27
CA TYR A 81 5.27 3.97 -3.05
C TYR A 81 5.52 5.42 -2.65
N VAL A 82 6.78 5.79 -2.55
CA VAL A 82 7.23 7.17 -2.36
C VAL A 82 8.21 7.47 -3.49
N VAL A 83 8.02 8.58 -4.19
CA VAL A 83 8.92 8.97 -5.29
C VAL A 83 10.36 9.09 -4.77
N PRO A 84 11.37 8.71 -5.58
CA PRO A 84 12.76 8.71 -5.12
C PRO A 84 13.21 10.04 -4.52
N GLU A 85 12.81 11.16 -5.10
CA GLU A 85 13.21 12.51 -4.66
C GLU A 85 12.71 12.86 -3.26
N ALA A 86 11.63 12.19 -2.81
CA ALA A 86 11.00 12.47 -1.52
C ALA A 86 11.38 11.46 -0.43
N ARG A 87 12.20 10.48 -0.74
CA ARG A 87 12.61 9.46 0.23
C ARG A 87 13.55 10.03 1.29
N GLY A 88 13.55 9.40 2.48
CA GLY A 88 14.37 9.86 3.59
C GLY A 88 13.80 11.04 4.37
N ARG A 89 12.55 11.42 4.10
CA ARG A 89 11.88 12.54 4.79
C ARG A 89 10.76 12.08 5.73
N GLY A 90 10.62 10.77 5.94
CA GLY A 90 9.57 10.23 6.80
C GLY A 90 8.19 10.11 6.15
N ILE A 91 8.06 10.39 4.85
CA ILE A 91 6.78 10.37 4.14
C ILE A 91 6.19 8.97 4.10
N GLY A 92 6.99 7.96 3.81
CA GLY A 92 6.53 6.57 3.80
C GLY A 92 5.99 6.14 5.15
N ARG A 93 6.67 6.49 6.23
CA ARG A 93 6.21 6.20 7.58
C ARG A 93 4.89 6.89 7.90
N MET A 94 4.73 8.14 7.47
CA MET A 94 3.48 8.89 7.66
C MET A 94 2.32 8.21 6.92
N LEU A 95 2.54 7.80 5.67
CA LEU A 95 1.52 7.08 4.89
C LEU A 95 1.13 5.77 5.55
N LEU A 96 2.10 4.96 5.96
CA LEU A 96 1.84 3.67 6.59
C LEU A 96 1.17 3.83 7.94
N THR A 97 1.60 4.77 8.76
CA THR A 97 0.97 5.03 10.06
C THR A 97 -0.50 5.42 9.87
N ARG A 98 -0.77 6.30 8.91
CA ARG A 98 -2.15 6.73 8.66
C ARG A 98 -3.02 5.60 8.09
N ILE A 99 -2.50 4.77 7.18
CA ILE A 99 -3.29 3.69 6.62
C ILE A 99 -3.59 2.60 7.67
N ILE A 100 -2.66 2.36 8.59
CA ILE A 100 -2.86 1.44 9.71
C ILE A 100 -3.97 1.98 10.63
N ASP A 101 -3.94 3.28 10.94
CA ASP A 101 -5.00 3.91 11.73
C ASP A 101 -6.36 3.82 11.03
N ASP A 102 -6.39 4.05 9.73
CA ASP A 102 -7.62 3.91 8.95
C ASP A 102 -8.18 2.49 9.02
N ALA A 103 -7.33 1.48 8.93
CA ALA A 103 -7.75 0.09 9.05
C ALA A 103 -8.33 -0.20 10.45
N TRP A 104 -7.70 0.32 11.49
CA TRP A 104 -8.21 0.20 12.86
C TRP A 104 -9.59 0.83 13.00
N ILE A 105 -9.74 2.07 12.52
CA ILE A 105 -11.01 2.81 12.60
C ILE A 105 -12.12 2.09 11.82
N LYS A 106 -11.78 1.44 10.69
CA LYS A 106 -12.74 0.68 9.89
C LYS A 106 -13.13 -0.67 10.51
N GLY A 107 -12.49 -1.04 11.61
CA GLY A 107 -12.85 -2.27 12.34
C GLY A 107 -12.15 -3.53 11.87
N TYR A 108 -11.11 -3.42 11.07
CA TYR A 108 -10.31 -4.58 10.69
C TYR A 108 -9.56 -5.15 11.88
N GLU A 109 -9.45 -6.46 11.93
CA GLU A 109 -8.73 -7.18 12.98
C GLU A 109 -7.27 -7.36 12.63
N ARG A 110 -6.95 -7.48 11.34
CA ARG A 110 -5.61 -7.70 10.84
C ARG A 110 -5.39 -6.98 9.52
N ILE A 111 -4.13 -6.64 9.26
CA ILE A 111 -3.67 -6.14 7.96
C ILE A 111 -2.65 -7.12 7.43
N GLN A 112 -2.78 -7.50 6.16
CA GLN A 112 -1.79 -8.30 5.43
C GLN A 112 -1.23 -7.50 4.28
N LEU A 113 -0.04 -7.86 3.83
CA LEU A 113 0.60 -7.28 2.66
C LEU A 113 1.62 -8.26 2.10
N ASP A 114 1.99 -8.03 0.83
CA ASP A 114 3.12 -8.70 0.22
C ASP A 114 4.17 -7.68 -0.23
N SER A 115 5.42 -8.11 -0.36
CA SER A 115 6.52 -7.23 -0.72
C SER A 115 7.64 -8.03 -1.38
N HIS A 116 8.22 -7.49 -2.45
CA HIS A 116 9.32 -8.13 -3.16
C HIS A 116 10.61 -7.99 -2.38
N ARG A 117 11.17 -9.11 -1.90
CA ARG A 117 12.36 -9.11 -1.02
C ARG A 117 13.54 -8.35 -1.60
N PRO A 118 13.97 -8.65 -2.85
CA PRO A 118 15.20 -8.03 -3.36
C PRO A 118 15.11 -6.52 -3.59
N SER A 119 13.95 -6.00 -4.02
CA SER A 119 13.82 -4.60 -4.41
C SER A 119 13.19 -3.70 -3.36
N MET A 120 12.60 -4.27 -2.31
CA MET A 120 11.80 -3.51 -1.32
C MET A 120 12.38 -3.63 0.10
N THR A 121 13.70 -3.67 0.23
CA THR A 121 14.36 -3.86 1.52
C THR A 121 14.02 -2.75 2.51
N THR A 122 13.96 -1.50 2.05
CA THR A 122 13.62 -0.35 2.90
C THR A 122 12.17 -0.43 3.39
N ALA A 123 11.24 -0.75 2.49
CA ALA A 123 9.82 -0.91 2.86
C ALA A 123 9.64 -2.06 3.85
N ILE A 124 10.28 -3.20 3.61
CA ILE A 124 10.21 -4.36 4.51
C ILE A 124 10.75 -4.02 5.89
N ALA A 125 11.88 -3.32 5.98
CA ALA A 125 12.41 -2.87 7.26
C ALA A 125 11.39 -1.99 8.00
N MET A 126 10.72 -1.10 7.28
CA MET A 126 9.70 -0.22 7.85
C MET A 126 8.48 -1.01 8.35
N TYR A 127 8.02 -1.99 7.58
CA TYR A 127 6.91 -2.87 8.02
C TYR A 127 7.25 -3.55 9.34
N ARG A 128 8.47 -4.08 9.46
CA ARG A 128 8.90 -4.72 10.71
C ARG A 128 8.90 -3.75 11.88
N THR A 129 9.37 -2.52 11.70
CA THR A 129 9.37 -1.52 12.77
C THR A 129 7.96 -1.11 13.18
N LEU A 130 6.99 -1.25 12.28
CA LEU A 130 5.57 -0.95 12.56
C LEU A 130 4.81 -2.15 13.12
N GLY A 131 5.50 -3.26 13.39
CA GLY A 131 4.91 -4.42 14.05
C GLY A 131 4.39 -5.51 13.13
N PHE A 132 4.67 -5.42 11.83
CA PHE A 132 4.36 -6.52 10.92
C PHE A 132 5.33 -7.67 11.12
N VAL A 133 4.81 -8.89 11.09
CA VAL A 133 5.60 -10.13 11.16
C VAL A 133 5.40 -10.93 9.88
N GLU A 134 6.43 -11.63 9.47
CA GLU A 134 6.36 -12.44 8.26
C GLU A 134 5.47 -13.66 8.51
N ILE A 135 4.64 -13.98 7.50
CA ILE A 135 3.71 -15.12 7.51
C ILE A 135 3.93 -15.97 6.26
N PRO A 136 3.40 -17.21 6.23
CA PRO A 136 3.40 -18.01 5.01
C PRO A 136 2.64 -17.30 3.88
N PRO A 137 2.99 -17.58 2.61
CA PRO A 137 2.31 -17.00 1.47
C PRO A 137 0.81 -17.26 1.47
N TYR A 138 0.03 -16.22 1.13
CA TYR A 138 -1.40 -16.35 0.88
C TYR A 138 -1.74 -16.09 -0.59
N GLY A 139 -0.72 -16.00 -1.45
CA GLY A 139 -0.83 -15.79 -2.88
C GLY A 139 0.45 -16.21 -3.60
N PRO A 140 0.60 -15.89 -4.90
CA PRO A 140 1.80 -16.21 -5.65
C PRO A 140 3.05 -15.58 -5.02
N ASP A 141 4.12 -16.37 -4.88
CA ASP A 141 5.34 -15.93 -4.21
C ASP A 141 6.55 -15.77 -5.14
N LEU A 142 6.39 -16.00 -6.43
CA LEU A 142 7.44 -15.89 -7.47
C LEU A 142 8.72 -16.64 -7.07
N GLY A 143 8.56 -17.91 -6.67
CA GLY A 143 9.70 -18.74 -6.29
C GLY A 143 10.34 -18.32 -4.96
N GLY A 144 9.57 -17.71 -4.05
CA GLY A 144 10.03 -17.28 -2.75
C GLY A 144 10.54 -15.85 -2.70
N GLU A 145 10.53 -15.12 -3.81
CA GLU A 145 10.99 -13.72 -3.83
C GLU A 145 9.98 -12.74 -3.22
N ILE A 146 8.72 -13.14 -3.07
CA ILE A 146 7.70 -12.32 -2.42
C ILE A 146 7.57 -12.75 -0.96
N ALA A 147 7.73 -11.79 -0.07
CA ALA A 147 7.47 -11.96 1.35
C ALA A 147 6.07 -11.50 1.69
N PHE A 148 5.43 -12.20 2.62
CA PHE A 148 4.08 -11.89 3.09
C PHE A 148 4.15 -11.54 4.57
N PHE A 149 3.42 -10.49 4.96
CA PHE A 149 3.45 -9.96 6.32
C PHE A 149 2.05 -9.75 6.85
N GLU A 150 1.94 -9.75 8.17
CA GLU A 150 0.69 -9.51 8.87
C GLU A 150 0.91 -8.68 10.12
N LYS A 151 -0.04 -7.82 10.43
CA LYS A 151 -0.10 -7.08 11.69
C LYS A 151 -1.48 -7.26 12.30
N CYS A 152 -1.52 -7.67 13.57
CA CYS A 152 -2.75 -7.68 14.35
C CYS A 152 -3.03 -6.26 14.86
N LEU A 153 -4.29 -5.83 14.78
CA LEU A 153 -4.68 -4.45 15.09
C LEU A 153 -5.25 -4.27 16.49
N PHE A 154 -5.56 -5.34 17.20
CA PHE A 154 -6.06 -5.23 18.56
C PHE A 154 -5.20 -6.07 19.50
N ASN A 155 -5.11 -5.59 20.73
CA ASN A 155 -4.47 -6.33 21.80
C ASN A 155 -5.52 -7.22 22.46
N PRO A 156 -5.26 -8.53 22.57
CA PRO A 156 -6.15 -9.41 23.30
C PRO A 156 -6.19 -9.09 24.78
#